data_3ff1c7666cead440569d158303094e55
#
_entry.id   3ff1c7666cead440569d158303094e55
#
_cell.length_a   1.000
_cell.length_b   1.000
_cell.length_c   1.000
_cell.angle_alpha   90.00
_cell.angle_beta   90.00
_cell.angle_gamma   90.00
#
_symmetry.space_group_name_H-M   'P 1'
#
loop_
_entity.id
_entity.type
_entity.pdbx_description
1 polymer ?
#
loop_
_entity_poly.entity_id
_entity_poly.type
_entity_poly.pdbx_seq_one_letter_code
_entity_poly.pdbx_strand_id
1 'polypeptide(L)'
;MTALSLFLSLFVLPYRLSAVDVIEEWVVRYNGPENSDDYAKAMAVDASGNVYVTGLSRCDSHYDYATTKYDSDGIEQWAARYNGPGNYHDTPKAIALDAFGNVYVTGYSYGDGTSHDYATIKYNSNGVEQWVARYNDPDNGNDVVHAMVLDALGNVYVTGESDDNDSRLNYTTIKYNKDGRQLWMATYNGSGNYNDSARAIALDAHGNVYVTGYSYSGAETHEDYATIKYDSSGRQIWVAKYAGPSGPPYSAYDIANAITVDASGGVYVTGYSDGGATSYDYATIKYNSDGIEQWKARYNGLGNKYDYANAIVVDKFGYAYVTGYSENLWTRQDYATIKYDSNGRQLWVATYNGNANHNDRACSIAVDLSSNVYVTGYSNDGGTSLNYATVMYDSFGDEIWVATYDGPANTQGQAGGTVTGTSDNDQLTSGNDVPENDCDYAYAMALDRQGNIYVTGGSFGDGTRYDYATIKYSQEDTPPGSRVQVADRITGTTLTFDTVVGGGNTTVSVTSDGPPAPKGLKLVPSDMVYEINTTAVFQNMIQIAIVYDDTEMTQQQENTLKLRCYEPATDEWLDITTRRDTVNNIIYGNSRHLSFFAVSVTP
;
A
#
# COMPACT_ATOMS: atom_id res chain seq x y z
N MET A 1 35.26 54.11 15.17
CA MET A 1 35.76 52.84 14.62
C MET A 1 34.64 51.85 14.79
N THR A 2 33.81 51.72 13.77
CA THR A 2 32.66 50.81 13.70
C THR A 2 33.12 49.54 12.96
N ALA A 3 33.06 48.42 13.67
CA ALA A 3 33.35 47.11 13.09
C ALA A 3 32.16 46.63 12.27
N LEU A 4 32.35 46.45 10.99
CA LEU A 4 31.39 45.89 10.04
C LEU A 4 31.54 44.35 10.08
N SER A 5 30.61 43.66 10.73
CA SER A 5 30.56 42.20 10.67
C SER A 5 29.91 41.77 9.35
N LEU A 6 30.71 41.14 8.51
CA LEU A 6 30.29 40.52 7.26
C LEU A 6 29.61 39.18 7.58
N PHE A 7 28.29 39.11 7.47
CA PHE A 7 27.56 37.82 7.42
C PHE A 7 27.79 37.20 6.04
N LEU A 8 28.62 36.18 5.98
CA LEU A 8 28.75 35.31 4.82
C LEU A 8 27.61 34.30 4.86
N SER A 9 26.49 34.61 4.17
CA SER A 9 25.45 33.62 3.91
C SER A 9 26.00 32.58 2.92
N LEU A 10 26.32 31.40 3.43
CA LEU A 10 26.58 30.23 2.57
C LEU A 10 25.25 29.91 1.88
N PHE A 11 25.14 30.26 0.62
CA PHE A 11 24.13 29.69 -0.26
C PHE A 11 24.52 28.23 -0.47
N VAL A 12 23.93 27.32 0.31
CA VAL A 12 23.84 25.91 -0.06
C VAL A 12 22.91 25.89 -1.27
N LEU A 13 23.46 25.80 -2.46
CA LEU A 13 22.71 25.48 -3.66
C LEU A 13 22.02 24.13 -3.38
N PRO A 14 20.71 24.01 -3.60
CA PRO A 14 20.06 22.72 -3.52
C PRO A 14 20.70 21.84 -4.62
N TYR A 15 21.50 20.86 -4.20
CA TYR A 15 21.88 19.78 -5.10
C TYR A 15 20.57 19.13 -5.56
N ARG A 16 20.23 19.29 -6.85
CA ARG A 16 19.24 18.43 -7.46
C ARG A 16 19.84 17.02 -7.41
N LEU A 17 19.24 16.15 -6.60
CA LEU A 17 19.39 14.72 -6.80
C LEU A 17 19.07 14.43 -8.27
N SER A 18 19.80 13.48 -8.86
CA SER A 18 19.41 12.92 -10.16
C SER A 18 17.93 12.59 -10.08
N ALA A 19 17.15 13.06 -11.04
CA ALA A 19 15.74 12.70 -11.12
C ALA A 19 15.69 11.15 -11.15
N VAL A 20 14.97 10.56 -10.23
CA VAL A 20 14.62 9.14 -10.31
C VAL A 20 13.63 9.06 -11.46
N ASP A 21 14.03 8.45 -12.57
CA ASP A 21 13.15 8.27 -13.71
C ASP A 21 12.30 7.01 -13.47
N VAL A 22 10.99 7.15 -13.60
CA VAL A 22 10.07 6.00 -13.63
C VAL A 22 9.96 5.51 -15.06
N ILE A 23 10.09 4.19 -15.25
CA ILE A 23 10.03 3.54 -16.56
C ILE A 23 8.82 2.63 -16.56
N GLU A 24 7.94 2.79 -17.55
CA GLU A 24 6.91 1.81 -17.85
C GLU A 24 7.55 0.63 -18.56
N GLU A 25 7.65 -0.52 -17.88
CA GLU A 25 8.27 -1.73 -18.41
C GLU A 25 7.34 -2.46 -19.37
N TRP A 26 6.09 -2.61 -18.96
CA TRP A 26 5.05 -3.24 -19.76
C TRP A 26 3.65 -2.86 -19.26
N VAL A 27 2.71 -2.92 -20.18
CA VAL A 27 1.27 -2.88 -19.93
C VAL A 27 0.65 -4.15 -20.50
N VAL A 28 -0.11 -4.87 -19.68
CA VAL A 28 -0.89 -6.02 -20.12
C VAL A 28 -2.38 -5.76 -19.90
N ARG A 29 -3.19 -6.24 -20.81
CA ARG A 29 -4.63 -6.13 -20.75
C ARG A 29 -5.27 -7.51 -20.74
N TYR A 30 -6.28 -7.71 -19.91
CA TYR A 30 -7.14 -8.89 -19.99
C TYR A 30 -8.53 -8.43 -20.42
N ASN A 31 -8.97 -8.98 -21.53
CA ASN A 31 -10.31 -8.83 -22.07
C ASN A 31 -10.98 -10.20 -22.04
N GLY A 32 -12.07 -10.29 -21.33
CA GLY A 32 -12.87 -11.51 -21.22
C GLY A 32 -13.39 -12.00 -22.58
N PRO A 33 -14.00 -13.19 -22.63
CA PRO A 33 -14.37 -13.86 -23.89
C PRO A 33 -15.40 -13.12 -24.72
N GLU A 34 -16.08 -12.12 -24.19
CA GLU A 34 -17.18 -11.43 -24.87
C GLU A 34 -16.88 -10.00 -25.31
N ASN A 35 -15.64 -9.54 -25.19
CA ASN A 35 -15.27 -8.14 -25.44
C ASN A 35 -16.20 -7.16 -24.71
N SER A 36 -16.49 -7.42 -23.45
CA SER A 36 -17.40 -6.64 -22.62
C SER A 36 -16.65 -6.03 -21.44
N ASP A 37 -17.39 -5.56 -20.42
CA ASP A 37 -16.78 -4.88 -19.29
C ASP A 37 -16.02 -5.84 -18.37
N ASP A 38 -14.74 -5.59 -18.16
CA ASP A 38 -13.84 -6.31 -17.26
C ASP A 38 -13.14 -5.31 -16.34
N TYR A 39 -13.19 -5.53 -15.02
CA TYR A 39 -12.62 -4.61 -14.02
C TYR A 39 -11.74 -5.35 -13.03
N ALA A 40 -10.43 -5.14 -13.05
CA ALA A 40 -9.55 -5.62 -12.00
C ALA A 40 -9.87 -4.93 -10.67
N LYS A 41 -9.90 -5.69 -9.58
CA LYS A 41 -10.25 -5.19 -8.23
C LYS A 41 -9.13 -5.36 -7.22
N ALA A 42 -8.33 -6.41 -7.35
CA ALA A 42 -7.24 -6.68 -6.43
C ALA A 42 -6.06 -7.36 -7.13
N MET A 43 -4.87 -7.18 -6.60
CA MET A 43 -3.66 -7.80 -7.10
C MET A 43 -2.74 -8.27 -5.99
N ALA A 44 -1.86 -9.22 -6.32
CA ALA A 44 -0.75 -9.65 -5.49
C ALA A 44 0.46 -9.96 -6.37
N VAL A 45 1.66 -9.81 -5.81
CA VAL A 45 2.93 -10.08 -6.49
C VAL A 45 3.73 -11.06 -5.65
N ASP A 46 4.29 -12.11 -6.28
CA ASP A 46 5.15 -13.06 -5.57
C ASP A 46 6.62 -12.60 -5.55
N ALA A 47 7.45 -13.34 -4.81
CA ALA A 47 8.87 -13.01 -4.66
C ALA A 47 9.69 -13.11 -5.97
N SER A 48 9.13 -13.70 -7.01
CA SER A 48 9.73 -13.83 -8.35
C SER A 48 9.26 -12.73 -9.30
N GLY A 49 8.41 -11.81 -8.84
CA GLY A 49 7.82 -10.75 -9.67
C GLY A 49 6.66 -11.24 -10.54
N ASN A 50 6.10 -12.45 -10.30
CA ASN A 50 4.88 -12.83 -10.99
C ASN A 50 3.70 -12.07 -10.39
N VAL A 51 2.80 -11.62 -11.26
CA VAL A 51 1.66 -10.77 -10.94
C VAL A 51 0.37 -11.57 -11.05
N TYR A 52 -0.46 -11.48 -10.03
CA TYR A 52 -1.76 -12.12 -9.97
C TYR A 52 -2.83 -11.06 -9.80
N VAL A 53 -3.81 -11.05 -10.68
CA VAL A 53 -4.87 -10.05 -10.72
C VAL A 53 -6.22 -10.76 -10.68
N THR A 54 -7.15 -10.25 -9.88
CA THR A 54 -8.53 -10.72 -9.86
C THR A 54 -9.52 -9.58 -9.99
N GLY A 55 -10.66 -9.85 -10.56
CA GLY A 55 -11.70 -8.87 -10.75
C GLY A 55 -12.94 -9.45 -11.43
N LEU A 56 -13.81 -8.55 -11.80
CA LEU A 56 -15.06 -8.83 -12.53
C LEU A 56 -14.75 -9.04 -14.01
N SER A 57 -15.34 -10.07 -14.62
CA SER A 57 -15.30 -10.22 -16.07
C SER A 57 -16.69 -10.63 -16.57
N ARG A 58 -17.22 -9.85 -17.49
CA ARG A 58 -18.57 -10.07 -18.00
C ARG A 58 -18.62 -11.27 -18.94
N CYS A 59 -19.62 -12.12 -18.72
CA CYS A 59 -19.96 -13.25 -19.57
C CYS A 59 -21.48 -13.35 -19.68
N ASP A 60 -22.01 -13.45 -20.88
CA ASP A 60 -23.44 -13.34 -21.18
C ASP A 60 -24.02 -12.00 -20.65
N SER A 61 -24.83 -12.03 -19.64
CA SER A 61 -25.42 -10.83 -19.02
C SER A 61 -24.92 -10.58 -17.60
N HIS A 62 -23.95 -11.37 -17.11
CA HIS A 62 -23.52 -11.38 -15.71
C HIS A 62 -22.01 -11.20 -15.60
N TYR A 63 -21.54 -10.86 -14.40
CA TYR A 63 -20.13 -10.81 -14.08
C TYR A 63 -19.72 -12.07 -13.34
N ASP A 64 -18.60 -12.66 -13.73
CA ASP A 64 -17.92 -13.74 -13.03
C ASP A 64 -16.61 -13.27 -12.44
N TYR A 65 -16.04 -14.01 -11.49
CA TYR A 65 -14.63 -13.79 -11.13
C TYR A 65 -13.76 -14.16 -12.32
N ALA A 66 -12.79 -13.33 -12.63
CA ALA A 66 -11.67 -13.69 -13.47
C ALA A 66 -10.36 -13.44 -12.71
N THR A 67 -9.48 -14.43 -12.74
CA THR A 67 -8.17 -14.34 -12.10
C THR A 67 -7.11 -14.70 -13.11
N THR A 68 -6.13 -13.82 -13.30
CA THR A 68 -5.05 -13.97 -14.26
C THR A 68 -3.71 -14.02 -13.55
N LYS A 69 -2.75 -14.74 -14.10
CA LYS A 69 -1.35 -14.71 -13.71
C LYS A 69 -0.49 -14.29 -14.88
N TYR A 70 0.40 -13.35 -14.63
CA TYR A 70 1.47 -12.92 -15.54
C TYR A 70 2.83 -13.24 -14.89
N ASP A 71 3.84 -13.56 -15.69
CA ASP A 71 5.21 -13.61 -15.20
C ASP A 71 5.82 -12.19 -15.05
N SER A 72 7.07 -12.12 -14.62
CA SER A 72 7.78 -10.84 -14.41
C SER A 72 7.92 -9.99 -15.68
N ASP A 73 7.80 -10.61 -16.85
CA ASP A 73 7.90 -9.95 -18.16
C ASP A 73 6.53 -9.58 -18.75
N GLY A 74 5.45 -9.80 -17.97
CA GLY A 74 4.08 -9.49 -18.39
C GLY A 74 3.43 -10.55 -19.28
N ILE A 75 4.02 -11.73 -19.42
CA ILE A 75 3.47 -12.81 -20.24
C ILE A 75 2.42 -13.59 -19.44
N GLU A 76 1.19 -13.66 -19.98
CA GLU A 76 0.12 -14.43 -19.34
C GLU A 76 0.49 -15.91 -19.22
N GLN A 77 0.41 -16.43 -18.03
CA GLN A 77 0.66 -17.82 -17.72
C GLN A 77 -0.62 -18.66 -17.67
N TRP A 78 -1.66 -18.08 -17.12
CA TRP A 78 -3.00 -18.68 -17.09
C TRP A 78 -4.06 -17.61 -16.72
N ALA A 79 -5.31 -17.90 -17.12
CA ALA A 79 -6.51 -17.21 -16.67
C ALA A 79 -7.53 -18.25 -16.17
N ALA A 80 -8.13 -18.01 -15.01
CA ALA A 80 -9.16 -18.85 -14.41
C ALA A 80 -10.41 -18.03 -14.16
N ARG A 81 -11.58 -18.63 -14.40
CA ARG A 81 -12.89 -18.01 -14.15
C ARG A 81 -13.67 -18.83 -13.12
N TYR A 82 -14.47 -18.15 -12.32
CA TYR A 82 -15.41 -18.79 -11.41
C TYR A 82 -16.78 -18.14 -11.58
N ASN A 83 -17.77 -18.97 -11.92
CA ASN A 83 -19.18 -18.63 -11.96
C ASN A 83 -19.88 -19.42 -10.85
N GLY A 84 -20.55 -18.75 -9.96
CA GLY A 84 -21.24 -19.37 -8.84
C GLY A 84 -22.46 -20.18 -9.26
N PRO A 85 -23.01 -20.99 -8.35
CA PRO A 85 -24.13 -21.90 -8.67
C PRO A 85 -25.43 -21.18 -9.04
N GLY A 86 -25.61 -19.90 -8.65
CA GLY A 86 -26.75 -19.08 -9.04
C GLY A 86 -26.69 -18.59 -10.48
N ASN A 87 -25.55 -18.75 -11.16
CA ASN A 87 -25.33 -18.30 -12.53
C ASN A 87 -25.79 -16.84 -12.74
N TYR A 88 -25.36 -15.96 -11.84
CA TYR A 88 -25.67 -14.53 -11.83
C TYR A 88 -24.40 -13.72 -11.50
N HIS A 89 -24.53 -12.50 -10.96
CA HIS A 89 -23.34 -11.67 -10.67
C HIS A 89 -22.48 -12.25 -9.55
N ASP A 90 -21.20 -12.38 -9.82
CA ASP A 90 -20.14 -12.80 -8.90
C ASP A 90 -19.07 -11.70 -8.85
N THR A 91 -18.66 -11.29 -7.66
CA THR A 91 -17.75 -10.15 -7.47
C THR A 91 -16.60 -10.52 -6.56
N PRO A 92 -15.36 -10.65 -7.08
CA PRO A 92 -14.19 -10.83 -6.23
C PRO A 92 -13.79 -9.50 -5.56
N LYS A 93 -13.26 -9.59 -4.34
CA LYS A 93 -12.85 -8.43 -3.53
C LYS A 93 -11.38 -8.45 -3.13
N ALA A 94 -10.80 -9.63 -2.92
CA ALA A 94 -9.43 -9.74 -2.47
C ALA A 94 -8.73 -10.97 -3.05
N ILE A 95 -7.42 -10.87 -3.19
CA ILE A 95 -6.50 -11.92 -3.63
C ILE A 95 -5.32 -12.00 -2.68
N ALA A 96 -4.83 -13.20 -2.39
CA ALA A 96 -3.63 -13.42 -1.61
C ALA A 96 -2.88 -14.67 -2.08
N LEU A 97 -1.59 -14.73 -1.78
CA LEU A 97 -0.69 -15.82 -2.18
C LEU A 97 -0.12 -16.51 -0.94
N ASP A 98 0.01 -17.84 -0.98
CA ASP A 98 0.83 -18.54 0.00
C ASP A 98 2.28 -18.69 -0.50
N ALA A 99 3.17 -19.15 0.40
CA ALA A 99 4.59 -19.33 0.09
C ALA A 99 4.86 -20.41 -1.00
N PHE A 100 3.86 -21.20 -1.39
CA PHE A 100 3.94 -22.22 -2.42
C PHE A 100 3.43 -21.72 -3.78
N GLY A 101 3.02 -20.45 -3.87
CA GLY A 101 2.44 -19.84 -5.05
C GLY A 101 0.99 -20.27 -5.32
N ASN A 102 0.29 -20.84 -4.32
CA ASN A 102 -1.15 -21.02 -4.45
C ASN A 102 -1.85 -19.67 -4.30
N VAL A 103 -2.92 -19.51 -5.05
CA VAL A 103 -3.69 -18.28 -5.16
C VAL A 103 -5.03 -18.44 -4.46
N TYR A 104 -5.35 -17.52 -3.60
CA TYR A 104 -6.63 -17.47 -2.90
C TYR A 104 -7.38 -16.22 -3.33
N VAL A 105 -8.62 -16.38 -3.74
CA VAL A 105 -9.51 -15.28 -4.15
C VAL A 105 -10.78 -15.36 -3.34
N THR A 106 -11.22 -14.24 -2.81
CA THR A 106 -12.50 -14.16 -2.09
C THR A 106 -13.36 -13.02 -2.60
N GLY A 107 -14.63 -13.18 -2.46
CA GLY A 107 -15.65 -12.21 -2.83
C GLY A 107 -17.02 -12.76 -2.51
N TYR A 108 -18.05 -12.22 -3.11
CA TYR A 108 -19.41 -12.73 -2.99
C TYR A 108 -19.93 -13.22 -4.33
N SER A 109 -20.83 -14.17 -4.27
CA SER A 109 -21.36 -14.88 -5.44
C SER A 109 -22.79 -15.31 -5.20
N TYR A 110 -23.65 -15.14 -6.19
CA TYR A 110 -25.04 -15.61 -6.10
C TYR A 110 -25.08 -17.14 -5.89
N GLY A 111 -25.91 -17.55 -4.92
CA GLY A 111 -26.18 -18.95 -4.66
C GLY A 111 -27.38 -19.49 -5.44
N ASP A 112 -27.52 -20.82 -5.49
CA ASP A 112 -28.70 -21.46 -6.07
C ASP A 112 -29.90 -21.37 -5.10
N GLY A 113 -30.80 -20.41 -5.33
CA GLY A 113 -31.92 -20.13 -4.47
C GLY A 113 -31.62 -19.29 -3.23
N THR A 114 -30.40 -18.71 -3.15
CA THR A 114 -29.99 -17.74 -2.14
C THR A 114 -29.65 -16.40 -2.79
N SER A 115 -29.35 -15.37 -2.00
CA SER A 115 -28.80 -14.10 -2.49
C SER A 115 -27.28 -14.22 -2.70
N HIS A 116 -26.53 -13.16 -2.38
CA HIS A 116 -25.08 -13.22 -2.38
C HIS A 116 -24.56 -14.04 -1.18
N ASP A 117 -23.68 -14.98 -1.45
CA ASP A 117 -22.96 -15.76 -0.44
C ASP A 117 -21.47 -15.42 -0.51
N TYR A 118 -20.72 -15.53 0.59
CA TYR A 118 -19.26 -15.52 0.51
C TYR A 118 -18.79 -16.66 -0.39
N ALA A 119 -17.86 -16.40 -1.27
CA ALA A 119 -17.20 -17.41 -2.08
C ALA A 119 -15.68 -17.20 -2.01
N THR A 120 -14.97 -18.20 -1.49
CA THR A 120 -13.51 -18.22 -1.41
C THR A 120 -12.98 -19.39 -2.21
N ILE A 121 -12.12 -19.12 -3.16
CA ILE A 121 -11.58 -20.10 -4.11
C ILE A 121 -10.08 -20.21 -3.92
N LYS A 122 -9.55 -21.43 -3.93
CA LYS A 122 -8.12 -21.68 -4.01
C LYS A 122 -7.77 -22.26 -5.36
N TYR A 123 -6.77 -21.65 -6.01
CA TYR A 123 -6.09 -22.23 -7.18
C TYR A 123 -4.66 -22.63 -6.78
N ASN A 124 -4.12 -23.68 -7.41
CA ASN A 124 -2.69 -23.94 -7.30
C ASN A 124 -1.88 -22.97 -8.18
N SER A 125 -0.54 -23.06 -8.13
CA SER A 125 0.36 -22.20 -8.91
C SER A 125 0.16 -22.22 -10.43
N ASN A 126 -0.55 -23.24 -10.94
CA ASN A 126 -0.86 -23.43 -12.37
C ASN A 126 -2.31 -22.99 -12.71
N GLY A 127 -3.02 -22.33 -11.82
CA GLY A 127 -4.38 -21.85 -12.04
C GLY A 127 -5.47 -22.92 -11.94
N VAL A 128 -5.14 -24.13 -11.46
CA VAL A 128 -6.13 -25.21 -11.30
C VAL A 128 -6.83 -25.06 -9.96
N GLU A 129 -8.16 -24.98 -9.99
CA GLU A 129 -9.00 -24.93 -8.80
C GLU A 129 -8.77 -26.14 -7.89
N GLN A 130 -8.54 -25.88 -6.61
CA GLN A 130 -8.33 -26.90 -5.59
C GLN A 130 -9.58 -27.11 -4.73
N TRP A 131 -10.21 -26.01 -4.35
CA TRP A 131 -11.45 -26.02 -3.58
C TRP A 131 -12.17 -24.67 -3.69
N VAL A 132 -13.48 -24.71 -3.45
CA VAL A 132 -14.35 -23.56 -3.24
C VAL A 132 -15.01 -23.70 -1.88
N ALA A 133 -14.87 -22.70 -1.02
CA ALA A 133 -15.61 -22.59 0.24
C ALA A 133 -16.66 -21.49 0.12
N ARG A 134 -17.90 -21.83 0.36
CA ARG A 134 -19.04 -20.89 0.38
C ARG A 134 -19.57 -20.75 1.79
N TYR A 135 -20.04 -19.57 2.12
CA TYR A 135 -20.82 -19.33 3.33
C TYR A 135 -22.08 -18.58 2.93
N ASN A 136 -23.19 -19.13 3.33
CA ASN A 136 -24.52 -18.57 3.27
C ASN A 136 -25.12 -18.66 4.68
N ASP A 137 -25.65 -17.58 5.14
CA ASP A 137 -26.31 -17.55 6.41
C ASP A 137 -27.62 -18.37 6.36
N PRO A 138 -28.21 -18.79 7.51
CA PRO A 138 -29.42 -19.62 7.52
C PRO A 138 -30.66 -18.95 6.89
N ASP A 139 -30.65 -17.64 6.75
CA ASP A 139 -31.78 -16.85 6.28
C ASP A 139 -31.75 -16.59 4.78
N ASN A 140 -30.68 -17.02 4.11
CA ASN A 140 -30.44 -16.82 2.67
C ASN A 140 -30.47 -15.34 2.26
N GLY A 141 -30.04 -14.46 3.16
CA GLY A 141 -29.87 -13.03 2.92
C GLY A 141 -28.65 -12.69 2.07
N ASN A 142 -28.20 -11.46 2.13
CA ASN A 142 -26.97 -11.05 1.47
C ASN A 142 -25.79 -11.24 2.43
N ASP A 143 -24.84 -12.04 1.99
CA ASP A 143 -23.55 -12.21 2.65
C ASP A 143 -22.46 -11.62 1.75
N VAL A 144 -21.80 -10.54 2.18
CA VAL A 144 -20.82 -9.81 1.38
C VAL A 144 -19.48 -9.78 2.09
N VAL A 145 -18.48 -10.47 1.53
CA VAL A 145 -17.11 -10.41 2.03
C VAL A 145 -16.39 -9.19 1.45
N HIS A 146 -15.61 -8.51 2.27
CA HIS A 146 -14.86 -7.32 1.87
C HIS A 146 -13.34 -7.53 1.88
N ALA A 147 -12.81 -8.36 2.76
CA ALA A 147 -11.38 -8.49 2.93
C ALA A 147 -10.93 -9.92 3.30
N MET A 148 -9.69 -10.22 2.95
CA MET A 148 -9.04 -11.51 3.22
C MET A 148 -7.58 -11.31 3.62
N VAL A 149 -7.09 -12.20 4.48
CA VAL A 149 -5.67 -12.32 4.81
C VAL A 149 -5.30 -13.79 5.03
N LEU A 150 -4.05 -14.16 4.77
CA LEU A 150 -3.50 -15.50 5.01
C LEU A 150 -2.52 -15.47 6.18
N ASP A 151 -2.49 -16.55 6.96
CA ASP A 151 -1.37 -16.78 7.88
C ASP A 151 -0.24 -17.59 7.20
N ALA A 152 0.91 -17.68 7.85
CA ALA A 152 2.07 -18.40 7.33
C ALA A 152 1.84 -19.92 7.15
N LEU A 153 0.78 -20.48 7.72
CA LEU A 153 0.39 -21.89 7.58
C LEU A 153 -0.57 -22.11 6.39
N GLY A 154 -0.95 -21.03 5.69
CA GLY A 154 -1.90 -21.05 4.59
C GLY A 154 -3.36 -21.14 5.05
N ASN A 155 -3.67 -20.82 6.33
CA ASN A 155 -5.05 -20.62 6.72
C ASN A 155 -5.57 -19.29 6.18
N VAL A 156 -6.83 -19.29 5.79
CA VAL A 156 -7.52 -18.17 5.16
C VAL A 156 -8.47 -17.53 6.16
N TYR A 157 -8.40 -16.23 6.30
CA TYR A 157 -9.33 -15.45 7.12
C TYR A 157 -10.06 -14.48 6.23
N VAL A 158 -11.36 -14.52 6.23
CA VAL A 158 -12.23 -13.62 5.46
C VAL A 158 -13.17 -12.88 6.39
N THR A 159 -13.50 -11.64 6.05
CA THR A 159 -14.42 -10.82 6.83
C THR A 159 -15.30 -9.96 5.94
N GLY A 160 -16.47 -9.63 6.42
CA GLY A 160 -17.44 -8.78 5.76
C GLY A 160 -18.72 -8.67 6.58
N GLU A 161 -19.82 -8.59 5.91
CA GLU A 161 -21.15 -8.51 6.49
C GLU A 161 -22.01 -9.71 6.09
N SER A 162 -22.95 -10.06 6.96
CA SER A 162 -23.95 -11.10 6.74
C SER A 162 -25.29 -10.60 7.24
N ASP A 163 -26.32 -10.75 6.41
CA ASP A 163 -27.69 -10.34 6.71
C ASP A 163 -28.31 -11.28 7.74
N ASP A 164 -29.04 -10.77 8.72
CA ASP A 164 -29.79 -11.56 9.69
C ASP A 164 -31.29 -11.63 9.36
N ASN A 165 -32.04 -12.43 10.12
CA ASN A 165 -33.48 -12.61 9.95
C ASN A 165 -34.33 -11.30 9.89
N ASP A 166 -33.77 -10.21 10.39
CA ASP A 166 -34.43 -8.89 10.41
C ASP A 166 -33.89 -7.97 9.28
N SER A 167 -33.15 -8.52 8.30
CA SER A 167 -32.47 -7.79 7.23
C SER A 167 -31.47 -6.77 7.78
N ARG A 168 -30.72 -7.15 8.80
CA ARG A 168 -29.67 -6.34 9.43
C ARG A 168 -28.31 -6.99 9.23
N LEU A 169 -27.37 -6.17 8.86
CA LEU A 169 -26.00 -6.61 8.60
C LEU A 169 -25.24 -6.79 9.91
N ASN A 170 -24.50 -7.89 10.05
CA ASN A 170 -23.60 -8.14 11.16
C ASN A 170 -22.21 -8.45 10.63
N TYR A 171 -21.14 -8.07 11.36
CA TYR A 171 -19.81 -8.56 11.01
C TYR A 171 -19.80 -10.07 11.01
N THR A 172 -19.26 -10.67 9.98
CA THR A 172 -19.01 -12.10 9.92
C THR A 172 -17.58 -12.34 9.49
N THR A 173 -16.81 -13.01 10.38
CA THR A 173 -15.40 -13.35 10.16
C THR A 173 -15.26 -14.86 10.23
N ILE A 174 -14.64 -15.45 9.20
CA ILE A 174 -14.51 -16.91 9.05
C ILE A 174 -13.05 -17.26 8.84
N LYS A 175 -12.59 -18.31 9.51
CA LYS A 175 -11.29 -18.93 9.28
C LYS A 175 -11.48 -20.27 8.59
N TYR A 176 -10.80 -20.47 7.48
CA TYR A 176 -10.65 -21.76 6.81
C TYR A 176 -9.20 -22.24 6.96
N ASN A 177 -9.01 -23.56 7.02
CA ASN A 177 -7.66 -24.13 6.87
C ASN A 177 -7.23 -24.12 5.40
N LYS A 178 -5.95 -24.46 5.13
CA LYS A 178 -5.37 -24.53 3.77
C LYS A 178 -6.12 -25.45 2.80
N ASP A 179 -6.97 -26.36 3.30
CA ASP A 179 -7.75 -27.33 2.55
C ASP A 179 -9.23 -26.91 2.38
N GLY A 180 -9.58 -25.64 2.74
CA GLY A 180 -10.93 -25.07 2.60
C GLY A 180 -11.92 -25.44 3.68
N ARG A 181 -11.51 -26.19 4.73
CA ARG A 181 -12.39 -26.53 5.83
C ARG A 181 -12.50 -25.37 6.81
N GLN A 182 -13.73 -24.97 7.13
CA GLN A 182 -14.00 -23.98 8.17
C GLN A 182 -13.50 -24.48 9.54
N LEU A 183 -12.68 -23.67 10.19
CA LEU A 183 -12.17 -23.93 11.54
C LEU A 183 -13.00 -23.24 12.60
N TRP A 184 -13.35 -21.98 12.37
CA TRP A 184 -14.25 -21.22 13.22
C TRP A 184 -14.94 -20.10 12.42
N MET A 185 -16.00 -19.57 12.99
CA MET A 185 -16.72 -18.40 12.54
C MET A 185 -17.06 -17.54 13.77
N ALA A 186 -16.94 -16.25 13.64
CA ALA A 186 -17.31 -15.27 14.66
C ALA A 186 -18.19 -14.19 14.02
N THR A 187 -19.29 -13.87 14.70
CA THR A 187 -20.17 -12.77 14.32
C THR A 187 -20.12 -11.69 15.40
N TYR A 188 -20.27 -10.44 14.98
CA TYR A 188 -20.41 -9.31 15.90
C TYR A 188 -21.59 -8.46 15.48
N ASN A 189 -22.51 -8.26 16.43
CA ASN A 189 -23.64 -7.36 16.35
C ASN A 189 -23.46 -6.28 17.42
N GLY A 190 -23.40 -5.04 16.99
CA GLY A 190 -23.23 -3.90 17.87
C GLY A 190 -24.44 -3.68 18.79
N SER A 191 -24.23 -2.86 19.82
CA SER A 191 -25.27 -2.60 20.85
C SER A 191 -26.53 -1.94 20.31
N GLY A 192 -26.46 -1.30 19.14
CA GLY A 192 -27.59 -0.67 18.48
C GLY A 192 -28.50 -1.67 17.77
N ASN A 193 -28.03 -2.90 17.58
CA ASN A 193 -28.75 -3.98 16.90
C ASN A 193 -29.33 -3.53 15.54
N TYR A 194 -28.47 -2.99 14.71
CA TYR A 194 -28.74 -2.52 13.35
C TYR A 194 -27.56 -2.88 12.45
N ASN A 195 -27.30 -2.16 11.35
CA ASN A 195 -26.25 -2.53 10.40
C ASN A 195 -24.85 -2.37 10.98
N ASP A 196 -24.08 -3.44 10.92
CA ASP A 196 -22.68 -3.53 11.23
C ASP A 196 -21.94 -4.15 10.05
N SER A 197 -20.87 -3.53 9.54
CA SER A 197 -20.15 -4.04 8.37
C SER A 197 -18.65 -3.99 8.60
N ALA A 198 -17.99 -5.15 8.49
CA ALA A 198 -16.54 -5.27 8.51
C ALA A 198 -15.95 -4.92 7.14
N ARG A 199 -14.97 -4.02 7.11
CA ARG A 199 -14.36 -3.51 5.87
C ARG A 199 -12.95 -4.04 5.64
N ALA A 200 -12.19 -4.26 6.70
CA ALA A 200 -10.79 -4.64 6.58
C ALA A 200 -10.37 -5.61 7.70
N ILE A 201 -9.35 -6.42 7.42
CA ILE A 201 -8.81 -7.45 8.30
C ILE A 201 -7.28 -7.42 8.29
N ALA A 202 -6.65 -7.65 9.45
CA ALA A 202 -5.22 -7.82 9.60
C ALA A 202 -4.89 -8.92 10.62
N LEU A 203 -3.69 -9.49 10.53
CA LEU A 203 -3.17 -10.49 11.47
C LEU A 203 -1.90 -9.96 12.15
N ASP A 204 -1.71 -10.35 13.41
CA ASP A 204 -0.40 -10.22 14.05
C ASP A 204 0.42 -11.51 13.89
N ALA A 205 1.70 -11.46 14.29
CA ALA A 205 2.61 -12.60 14.22
C ALA A 205 2.19 -13.79 15.13
N HIS A 206 1.27 -13.58 16.07
CA HIS A 206 0.74 -14.61 16.96
C HIS A 206 -0.55 -15.26 16.42
N GLY A 207 -1.02 -14.81 15.24
CA GLY A 207 -2.25 -15.29 14.62
C GLY A 207 -3.52 -14.72 15.27
N ASN A 208 -3.43 -13.63 16.02
CA ASN A 208 -4.60 -12.88 16.41
C ASN A 208 -5.14 -12.11 15.19
N VAL A 209 -6.46 -12.00 15.14
CA VAL A 209 -7.20 -11.42 14.02
C VAL A 209 -7.77 -10.08 14.46
N TYR A 210 -7.53 -9.06 13.66
CA TYR A 210 -8.06 -7.72 13.87
C TYR A 210 -8.96 -7.35 12.70
N VAL A 211 -10.19 -6.96 13.00
CA VAL A 211 -11.22 -6.61 12.02
C VAL A 211 -11.73 -5.22 12.33
N THR A 212 -11.91 -4.39 11.31
CA THR A 212 -12.47 -3.04 11.46
C THR A 212 -13.51 -2.74 10.42
N GLY A 213 -14.34 -1.76 10.70
CA GLY A 213 -15.40 -1.25 9.84
C GLY A 213 -16.28 -0.29 10.63
N TYR A 214 -17.58 -0.38 10.44
CA TYR A 214 -18.52 0.44 11.20
C TYR A 214 -19.57 -0.42 11.94
N SER A 215 -20.06 0.11 13.03
CA SER A 215 -21.12 -0.51 13.83
C SER A 215 -22.13 0.53 14.28
N TYR A 216 -23.40 0.28 14.06
CA TYR A 216 -24.45 1.15 14.54
C TYR A 216 -24.56 1.10 16.06
N SER A 217 -24.35 2.22 16.71
CA SER A 217 -24.31 2.33 18.18
C SER A 217 -25.59 2.85 18.80
N GLY A 218 -26.56 3.35 18.00
CA GLY A 218 -27.85 3.87 18.44
C GLY A 218 -28.21 5.19 17.77
N ALA A 219 -29.40 5.73 18.08
CA ALA A 219 -29.96 6.90 17.40
C ALA A 219 -29.17 8.21 17.64
N GLU A 220 -28.24 8.23 18.59
CA GLU A 220 -27.48 9.43 18.93
C GLU A 220 -26.12 9.53 18.21
N THR A 221 -25.54 8.39 17.77
CA THR A 221 -24.20 8.34 17.18
C THR A 221 -24.17 7.66 15.82
N HIS A 222 -25.25 7.03 15.37
CA HIS A 222 -25.34 6.28 14.11
C HIS A 222 -24.23 5.22 13.96
N GLU A 223 -23.48 5.21 12.84
CA GLU A 223 -22.39 4.29 12.59
C GLU A 223 -21.08 4.83 13.18
N ASP A 224 -20.51 4.10 14.12
CA ASP A 224 -19.20 4.38 14.72
C ASP A 224 -18.16 3.38 14.21
N TYR A 225 -16.86 3.74 14.18
CA TYR A 225 -15.83 2.73 13.99
C TYR A 225 -15.99 1.62 15.02
N ALA A 226 -15.88 0.39 14.60
CA ALA A 226 -15.74 -0.75 15.48
C ALA A 226 -14.54 -1.59 15.05
N THR A 227 -13.58 -1.73 15.96
CA THR A 227 -12.39 -2.56 15.78
C THR A 227 -12.42 -3.70 16.78
N ILE A 228 -12.31 -4.93 16.30
CA ILE A 228 -12.47 -6.13 17.08
C ILE A 228 -11.21 -6.97 16.98
N LYS A 229 -10.73 -7.47 18.10
CA LYS A 229 -9.68 -8.49 18.15
C LYS A 229 -10.26 -9.85 18.52
N TYR A 230 -9.93 -10.84 17.72
CA TYR A 230 -10.13 -12.25 18.03
C TYR A 230 -8.77 -12.92 18.27
N ASP A 231 -8.71 -13.92 19.16
CA ASP A 231 -7.55 -14.80 19.25
C ASP A 231 -7.54 -15.82 18.09
N SER A 232 -6.47 -16.59 17.97
CA SER A 232 -6.30 -17.59 16.90
C SER A 232 -7.39 -18.67 16.86
N SER A 233 -8.18 -18.81 17.94
CA SER A 233 -9.32 -19.73 18.05
C SER A 233 -10.66 -19.10 17.68
N GLY A 234 -10.71 -17.81 17.35
CA GLY A 234 -11.92 -17.06 17.01
C GLY A 234 -12.67 -16.48 18.22
N ARG A 235 -12.09 -16.56 19.44
CA ARG A 235 -12.69 -15.95 20.61
C ARG A 235 -12.43 -14.44 20.61
N GLN A 236 -13.49 -13.63 20.75
CA GLN A 236 -13.38 -12.19 20.90
C GLN A 236 -12.61 -11.83 22.18
N ILE A 237 -11.57 -11.03 22.03
CA ILE A 237 -10.73 -10.54 23.14
C ILE A 237 -11.16 -9.16 23.59
N TRP A 238 -11.31 -8.23 22.63
CA TRP A 238 -11.77 -6.88 22.91
C TRP A 238 -12.50 -6.28 21.70
N VAL A 239 -13.29 -5.23 21.97
CA VAL A 239 -13.89 -4.34 20.99
C VAL A 239 -13.52 -2.91 21.36
N ALA A 240 -12.99 -2.14 20.41
CA ALA A 240 -12.75 -0.71 20.55
C ALA A 240 -13.68 0.03 19.58
N LYS A 241 -14.35 1.07 20.09
CA LYS A 241 -15.22 1.95 19.29
C LYS A 241 -14.66 3.35 19.25
N TYR A 242 -14.88 4.03 18.14
CA TYR A 242 -14.58 5.45 18.01
C TYR A 242 -15.75 6.15 17.33
N ALA A 243 -16.25 7.19 17.98
CA ALA A 243 -17.22 8.14 17.48
C ALA A 243 -16.55 9.51 17.29
N GLY A 244 -16.85 10.17 16.19
CA GLY A 244 -16.41 11.51 15.88
C GLY A 244 -16.98 12.56 16.86
N PRO A 245 -16.59 13.83 16.72
CA PRO A 245 -16.98 14.91 17.64
C PRO A 245 -18.43 15.38 17.53
N SER A 246 -19.18 14.93 16.54
CA SER A 246 -20.55 15.38 16.32
C SER A 246 -21.52 14.75 17.30
N GLY A 247 -22.43 15.58 17.77
CA GLY A 247 -23.60 15.18 18.56
C GLY A 247 -24.91 15.48 17.82
N PRO A 248 -26.05 15.03 18.37
CA PRO A 248 -27.36 15.31 17.78
C PRO A 248 -27.52 16.81 17.41
N PRO A 249 -28.19 17.19 16.29
CA PRO A 249 -29.19 16.42 15.55
C PRO A 249 -28.69 15.83 14.20
N TYR A 250 -27.40 15.78 13.93
CA TYR A 250 -26.88 15.34 12.64
C TYR A 250 -26.52 13.84 12.68
N SER A 251 -26.80 13.13 11.60
CA SER A 251 -26.36 11.76 11.40
C SER A 251 -24.84 11.75 11.23
N ALA A 252 -24.14 11.35 12.25
CA ALA A 252 -22.69 11.22 12.25
C ALA A 252 -22.32 9.82 11.74
N TYR A 253 -21.71 9.73 10.58
CA TYR A 253 -21.16 8.49 10.07
C TYR A 253 -19.64 8.48 10.31
N ASP A 254 -19.21 7.49 11.06
CA ASP A 254 -17.81 7.22 11.30
C ASP A 254 -17.51 5.82 10.74
N ILE A 255 -16.75 5.74 9.65
CA ILE A 255 -16.52 4.50 8.92
C ILE A 255 -15.04 4.24 8.77
N ALA A 256 -14.54 3.16 9.39
CA ALA A 256 -13.19 2.67 9.20
C ALA A 256 -13.09 1.88 7.89
N ASN A 257 -12.15 2.27 7.02
CA ASN A 257 -11.95 1.63 5.72
C ASN A 257 -10.74 0.68 5.70
N ALA A 258 -9.71 0.94 6.51
CA ALA A 258 -8.48 0.17 6.45
C ALA A 258 -7.87 -0.04 7.84
N ILE A 259 -7.15 -1.16 7.98
CA ILE A 259 -6.45 -1.57 9.19
C ILE A 259 -5.08 -2.17 8.85
N THR A 260 -4.09 -1.89 9.69
CA THR A 260 -2.79 -2.57 9.64
C THR A 260 -2.26 -2.79 11.05
N VAL A 261 -1.33 -3.74 11.19
CA VAL A 261 -0.72 -4.09 12.49
C VAL A 261 0.79 -4.04 12.35
N ASP A 262 1.46 -3.31 13.24
CA ASP A 262 2.92 -3.27 13.28
C ASP A 262 3.52 -4.52 13.96
N ALA A 263 4.83 -4.72 13.80
CA ALA A 263 5.55 -5.87 14.37
C ALA A 263 5.47 -5.96 15.92
N SER A 264 5.16 -4.84 16.59
CA SER A 264 4.99 -4.78 18.05
C SER A 264 3.56 -5.11 18.50
N GLY A 265 2.64 -5.34 17.56
CA GLY A 265 1.22 -5.56 17.82
C GLY A 265 0.41 -4.27 17.99
N GLY A 266 0.96 -3.11 17.57
CA GLY A 266 0.22 -1.85 17.46
C GLY A 266 -0.76 -1.92 16.30
N VAL A 267 -2.03 -1.57 16.53
CA VAL A 267 -3.13 -1.64 15.56
C VAL A 267 -3.47 -0.25 15.10
N TYR A 268 -3.40 -0.02 13.79
CA TYR A 268 -3.68 1.27 13.18
C TYR A 268 -4.91 1.15 12.29
N VAL A 269 -5.88 2.04 12.51
CA VAL A 269 -7.16 2.05 11.81
C VAL A 269 -7.38 3.43 11.21
N THR A 270 -7.84 3.49 9.98
CA THR A 270 -8.17 4.74 9.31
C THR A 270 -9.45 4.66 8.51
N GLY A 271 -10.05 5.81 8.24
CA GLY A 271 -11.25 5.99 7.45
C GLY A 271 -11.70 7.44 7.52
N TYR A 272 -13.00 7.66 7.46
CA TYR A 272 -13.57 8.99 7.59
C TYR A 272 -14.53 9.08 8.78
N SER A 273 -14.63 10.27 9.32
CA SER A 273 -15.41 10.55 10.52
C SER A 273 -16.00 11.95 10.46
N ASP A 274 -17.24 12.09 10.90
CA ASP A 274 -17.90 13.39 10.97
C ASP A 274 -17.06 14.41 11.74
N GLY A 275 -16.87 15.60 11.17
CA GLY A 275 -16.06 16.67 11.72
C GLY A 275 -16.85 17.67 12.59
N GLY A 276 -18.14 17.48 12.75
CA GLY A 276 -19.04 18.38 13.51
C GLY A 276 -19.33 19.67 12.78
N ALA A 277 -18.38 20.59 12.75
CA ALA A 277 -18.48 21.88 12.04
C ALA A 277 -17.91 21.82 10.61
N THR A 278 -17.15 20.79 10.31
CA THR A 278 -16.64 20.40 8.99
C THR A 278 -17.48 19.23 8.47
N SER A 279 -17.27 18.80 7.25
CA SER A 279 -17.94 17.57 6.76
C SER A 279 -17.22 16.33 7.32
N TYR A 280 -16.96 15.32 6.53
CA TYR A 280 -16.16 14.19 6.97
C TYR A 280 -14.68 14.53 6.89
N ASP A 281 -13.93 14.20 7.96
CA ASP A 281 -12.47 14.34 8.02
C ASP A 281 -11.84 12.94 8.07
N TYR A 282 -10.57 12.79 7.67
CA TYR A 282 -9.83 11.56 8.01
C TYR A 282 -9.81 11.38 9.52
N ALA A 283 -9.97 10.17 9.98
CA ALA A 283 -9.72 9.81 11.36
C ALA A 283 -8.80 8.58 11.39
N THR A 284 -7.65 8.71 12.02
CA THR A 284 -6.66 7.64 12.18
C THR A 284 -6.42 7.40 13.66
N ILE A 285 -6.56 6.17 14.11
CA ILE A 285 -6.45 5.78 15.50
C ILE A 285 -5.43 4.66 15.64
N LYS A 286 -4.55 4.76 16.63
CA LYS A 286 -3.67 3.67 17.05
C LYS A 286 -4.15 3.10 18.38
N TYR A 287 -4.28 1.78 18.42
CA TYR A 287 -4.48 1.00 19.64
C TYR A 287 -3.24 0.16 19.93
N ASN A 288 -2.99 -0.15 21.19
CA ASN A 288 -2.04 -1.22 21.53
C ASN A 288 -2.67 -2.61 21.36
N SER A 289 -1.90 -3.67 21.60
CA SER A 289 -2.36 -5.06 21.50
C SER A 289 -3.55 -5.41 22.41
N ASP A 290 -3.81 -4.61 23.46
CA ASP A 290 -4.89 -4.78 24.44
C ASP A 290 -6.14 -3.94 24.08
N GLY A 291 -6.14 -3.25 22.94
CA GLY A 291 -7.25 -2.41 22.47
C GLY A 291 -7.33 -1.03 23.15
N ILE A 292 -6.26 -0.61 23.85
CA ILE A 292 -6.21 0.71 24.49
C ILE A 292 -5.71 1.75 23.48
N GLU A 293 -6.50 2.80 23.26
CA GLU A 293 -6.13 3.94 22.40
C GLU A 293 -4.79 4.53 22.87
N GLN A 294 -3.84 4.62 21.95
CA GLN A 294 -2.54 5.24 22.18
C GLN A 294 -2.54 6.70 21.70
N TRP A 295 -3.11 6.91 20.54
CA TRP A 295 -3.33 8.23 19.96
C TRP A 295 -4.45 8.17 18.92
N LYS A 296 -4.99 9.34 18.61
CA LYS A 296 -5.84 9.57 17.45
C LYS A 296 -5.47 10.87 16.77
N ALA A 297 -5.55 10.89 15.47
CA ALA A 297 -5.29 12.04 14.62
C ALA A 297 -6.44 12.24 13.64
N ARG A 298 -6.79 13.50 13.41
CA ARG A 298 -7.76 13.89 12.39
C ARG A 298 -7.07 14.79 11.37
N TYR A 299 -7.45 14.66 10.12
CA TYR A 299 -7.03 15.57 9.07
C TYR A 299 -8.28 16.12 8.39
N ASN A 300 -8.37 17.45 8.37
CA ASN A 300 -9.34 18.22 7.65
C ASN A 300 -8.60 19.07 6.62
N GLY A 301 -8.90 18.86 5.36
CA GLY A 301 -8.30 19.61 4.26
C GLY A 301 -8.68 21.10 4.29
N LEU A 302 -7.97 21.89 3.50
CA LEU A 302 -8.16 23.34 3.44
C LEU A 302 -9.57 23.76 3.00
N GLY A 303 -10.33 22.87 2.36
CA GLY A 303 -11.70 23.11 1.91
C GLY A 303 -12.74 23.06 3.03
N ASN A 304 -12.44 22.52 4.19
CA ASN A 304 -13.40 22.18 5.26
C ASN A 304 -14.61 21.40 4.71
N LYS A 305 -14.35 20.47 3.81
CA LYS A 305 -15.35 19.65 3.13
C LYS A 305 -15.11 18.16 3.38
N TYR A 306 -15.41 17.33 2.38
CA TYR A 306 -15.29 15.87 2.50
C TYR A 306 -13.85 15.41 2.33
N ASP A 307 -13.33 14.75 3.34
CA ASP A 307 -12.02 14.11 3.37
C ASP A 307 -12.17 12.62 3.72
N TYR A 308 -11.74 11.72 2.84
CA TYR A 308 -11.94 10.27 2.99
C TYR A 308 -10.61 9.54 2.91
N ALA A 309 -10.17 8.94 4.03
CA ALA A 309 -9.03 8.03 4.03
C ALA A 309 -9.45 6.65 3.53
N ASN A 310 -8.73 6.11 2.54
CA ASN A 310 -9.03 4.85 1.90
C ASN A 310 -8.06 3.73 2.31
N ALA A 311 -6.78 4.07 2.53
CA ALA A 311 -5.75 3.08 2.79
C ALA A 311 -4.73 3.55 3.82
N ILE A 312 -4.11 2.61 4.52
CA ILE A 312 -3.08 2.83 5.54
C ILE A 312 -1.99 1.77 5.44
N VAL A 313 -0.75 2.18 5.59
CA VAL A 313 0.40 1.30 5.74
C VAL A 313 1.31 1.82 6.86
N VAL A 314 2.07 0.93 7.49
CA VAL A 314 3.03 1.28 8.54
C VAL A 314 4.41 0.74 8.15
N ASP A 315 5.44 1.59 8.27
CA ASP A 315 6.80 1.17 8.01
C ASP A 315 7.43 0.44 9.21
N LYS A 316 8.62 -0.10 9.01
CA LYS A 316 9.38 -0.81 10.05
C LYS A 316 9.74 0.04 11.28
N PHE A 317 9.65 1.36 11.17
CA PHE A 317 9.91 2.31 12.26
C PHE A 317 8.65 2.70 13.03
N GLY A 318 7.48 2.22 12.62
CA GLY A 318 6.19 2.52 13.22
C GLY A 318 5.61 3.87 12.78
N TYR A 319 6.10 4.45 11.68
CA TYR A 319 5.43 5.60 11.03
C TYR A 319 4.23 5.11 10.24
N ALA A 320 3.10 5.78 10.41
CA ALA A 320 1.88 5.47 9.68
C ALA A 320 1.70 6.43 8.49
N TYR A 321 1.36 5.87 7.35
CA TYR A 321 1.08 6.59 6.11
C TYR A 321 -0.35 6.30 5.70
N VAL A 322 -1.12 7.36 5.52
CA VAL A 322 -2.56 7.30 5.23
C VAL A 322 -2.82 8.03 3.92
N THR A 323 -3.60 7.45 3.04
CA THR A 323 -3.98 8.10 1.78
C THR A 323 -5.46 7.96 1.49
N GLY A 324 -5.94 8.83 0.62
CA GLY A 324 -7.29 8.92 0.13
C GLY A 324 -7.49 10.21 -0.65
N TYR A 325 -8.59 10.89 -0.46
CA TYR A 325 -8.82 12.18 -1.10
C TYR A 325 -9.36 13.23 -0.15
N SER A 326 -9.08 14.49 -0.47
CA SER A 326 -9.53 15.68 0.26
C SER A 326 -10.20 16.65 -0.69
N GLU A 327 -11.40 17.10 -0.35
CA GLU A 327 -12.15 18.03 -1.18
C GLU A 327 -11.77 19.49 -0.87
N ASN A 328 -11.21 20.16 -1.88
CA ASN A 328 -10.81 21.55 -1.84
C ASN A 328 -11.84 22.48 -2.50
N LEU A 329 -11.76 23.78 -2.17
CA LEU A 329 -12.70 24.79 -2.70
C LEU A 329 -12.53 25.04 -4.20
N TRP A 330 -11.32 24.82 -4.74
CA TRP A 330 -10.94 25.25 -6.09
C TRP A 330 -10.54 24.08 -7.01
N THR A 331 -10.09 22.97 -6.44
CA THR A 331 -9.55 21.80 -7.15
C THR A 331 -10.43 20.56 -7.03
N ARG A 332 -11.59 20.68 -6.36
CA ARG A 332 -12.48 19.54 -6.03
C ARG A 332 -11.78 18.54 -5.12
N GLN A 333 -11.69 17.26 -5.52
CA GLN A 333 -11.08 16.20 -4.73
C GLN A 333 -9.65 15.98 -5.23
N ASP A 334 -8.68 16.12 -4.35
CA ASP A 334 -7.27 15.88 -4.63
C ASP A 334 -6.79 14.70 -3.77
N TYR A 335 -5.77 13.94 -4.22
CA TYR A 335 -5.11 13.00 -3.33
C TYR A 335 -4.62 13.74 -2.10
N ALA A 336 -4.76 13.12 -0.94
CA ALA A 336 -4.14 13.59 0.30
C ALA A 336 -3.46 12.42 0.99
N THR A 337 -2.14 12.53 1.14
CA THR A 337 -1.30 11.51 1.79
C THR A 337 -0.62 12.13 3.00
N ILE A 338 -0.77 11.49 4.15
CA ILE A 338 -0.31 12.02 5.43
C ILE A 338 0.61 11.01 6.11
N LYS A 339 1.74 11.49 6.64
CA LYS A 339 2.63 10.72 7.50
C LYS A 339 2.47 11.14 8.95
N TYR A 340 2.31 10.15 9.83
CA TYR A 340 2.31 10.31 11.27
C TYR A 340 3.50 9.60 11.90
N ASP A 341 4.09 10.19 12.95
CA ASP A 341 5.10 9.49 13.75
C ASP A 341 4.44 8.45 14.69
N SER A 342 5.25 7.67 15.38
CA SER A 342 4.77 6.61 16.30
C SER A 342 3.86 7.11 17.42
N ASN A 343 3.86 8.44 17.69
CA ASN A 343 3.04 9.11 18.71
C ASN A 343 1.81 9.82 18.12
N GLY A 344 1.55 9.69 16.81
CA GLY A 344 0.42 10.29 16.11
C GLY A 344 0.60 11.75 15.73
N ARG A 345 1.82 12.31 15.84
CA ARG A 345 2.10 13.65 15.36
C ARG A 345 2.24 13.63 13.84
N GLN A 346 1.49 14.47 13.16
CA GLN A 346 1.62 14.69 11.73
C GLN A 346 3.01 15.25 11.41
N LEU A 347 3.74 14.56 10.54
CA LEU A 347 5.06 14.96 10.07
C LEU A 347 4.98 15.76 8.78
N TRP A 348 4.19 15.29 7.82
CA TRP A 348 3.92 15.98 6.57
C TRP A 348 2.56 15.60 5.99
N VAL A 349 2.08 16.42 5.08
CA VAL A 349 0.95 16.15 4.19
C VAL A 349 1.41 16.46 2.78
N ALA A 350 1.20 15.52 1.88
CA ALA A 350 1.40 15.69 0.44
C ALA A 350 0.05 15.60 -0.28
N THR A 351 -0.19 16.49 -1.21
CA THR A 351 -1.39 16.48 -2.04
C THR A 351 -1.00 16.39 -3.51
N TYR A 352 -1.77 15.60 -4.27
CA TYR A 352 -1.62 15.57 -5.72
C TYR A 352 -2.95 15.96 -6.36
N ASN A 353 -2.87 16.91 -7.28
CA ASN A 353 -3.98 17.41 -8.08
C ASN A 353 -3.57 17.32 -9.55
N GLY A 354 -4.31 16.57 -10.32
CA GLY A 354 -4.12 16.51 -11.76
C GLY A 354 -4.28 17.87 -12.44
N ASN A 355 -3.83 17.98 -13.67
CA ASN A 355 -3.75 19.26 -14.39
C ASN A 355 -5.11 19.96 -14.60
N ALA A 356 -6.22 19.24 -14.49
CA ALA A 356 -7.56 19.75 -14.75
C ALA A 356 -8.25 20.42 -13.56
N ASN A 357 -7.71 20.31 -12.34
CA ASN A 357 -8.40 20.71 -11.11
C ASN A 357 -9.78 20.05 -10.97
N HIS A 358 -9.88 18.77 -11.26
CA HIS A 358 -11.08 17.96 -11.13
C HIS A 358 -10.91 16.91 -10.01
N ASN A 359 -11.67 15.81 -10.09
CA ASN A 359 -11.62 14.79 -9.06
C ASN A 359 -10.43 13.86 -9.25
N ASP A 360 -9.59 13.82 -8.24
CA ASP A 360 -8.45 12.92 -8.11
C ASP A 360 -8.61 12.12 -6.82
N ARG A 361 -8.59 10.79 -6.89
CA ARG A 361 -8.82 9.93 -5.71
C ARG A 361 -7.77 8.84 -5.61
N ALA A 362 -7.01 8.85 -4.52
CA ALA A 362 -6.10 7.77 -4.17
C ALA A 362 -6.87 6.57 -3.62
N CYS A 363 -6.56 5.37 -4.13
CA CYS A 363 -7.20 4.11 -3.76
C CYS A 363 -6.28 3.20 -2.94
N SER A 364 -4.98 3.19 -3.23
CA SER A 364 -4.03 2.26 -2.63
C SER A 364 -2.70 2.95 -2.29
N ILE A 365 -2.02 2.45 -1.27
CA ILE A 365 -0.74 2.95 -0.78
C ILE A 365 0.20 1.81 -0.47
N ALA A 366 1.49 1.98 -0.76
CA ALA A 366 2.56 1.10 -0.35
C ALA A 366 3.76 1.91 0.14
N VAL A 367 4.62 1.28 0.94
CA VAL A 367 5.88 1.87 1.43
C VAL A 367 7.01 0.87 1.21
N ASP A 368 8.15 1.35 0.73
CA ASP A 368 9.34 0.54 0.57
C ASP A 368 10.21 0.49 1.84
N LEU A 369 11.30 -0.25 1.78
CA LEU A 369 12.25 -0.38 2.91
C LEU A 369 12.98 0.93 3.26
N SER A 370 13.02 1.88 2.32
CA SER A 370 13.60 3.22 2.49
C SER A 370 12.57 4.25 2.97
N SER A 371 11.34 3.80 3.27
CA SER A 371 10.20 4.64 3.64
C SER A 371 9.75 5.63 2.55
N ASN A 372 10.05 5.33 1.27
CA ASN A 372 9.41 6.01 0.16
C ASN A 372 7.98 5.52 0.03
N VAL A 373 7.09 6.42 -0.33
CA VAL A 373 5.64 6.21 -0.34
C VAL A 373 5.11 6.22 -1.77
N TYR A 374 4.40 5.18 -2.14
CA TYR A 374 3.77 5.03 -3.43
C TYR A 374 2.27 5.07 -3.25
N VAL A 375 1.60 5.89 -4.04
CA VAL A 375 0.15 6.09 -3.97
C VAL A 375 -0.42 5.96 -5.37
N THR A 376 -1.47 5.16 -5.55
CA THR A 376 -2.15 5.04 -6.84
C THR A 376 -3.65 5.21 -6.70
N GLY A 377 -4.26 5.60 -7.78
CA GLY A 377 -5.69 5.81 -7.94
C GLY A 377 -6.00 6.35 -9.32
N TYR A 378 -6.95 7.24 -9.42
CA TYR A 378 -7.33 7.87 -10.68
C TYR A 378 -7.33 9.40 -10.57
N SER A 379 -7.04 10.05 -11.68
CA SER A 379 -6.89 11.50 -11.79
C SER A 379 -7.39 11.99 -13.13
N ASN A 380 -7.96 13.18 -13.14
CA ASN A 380 -8.29 13.90 -14.37
C ASN A 380 -7.19 14.93 -14.68
N ASP A 381 -6.45 14.74 -15.74
CA ASP A 381 -5.28 15.56 -16.10
C ASP A 381 -5.53 16.54 -17.26
N GLY A 382 -6.78 16.88 -17.56
CA GLY A 382 -7.15 17.93 -18.51
C GLY A 382 -7.87 17.45 -19.77
N GLY A 383 -8.07 16.14 -19.88
CA GLY A 383 -8.96 15.53 -20.86
C GLY A 383 -10.42 15.48 -20.39
N THR A 384 -11.22 14.72 -21.09
CA THR A 384 -12.61 14.41 -20.69
C THR A 384 -12.72 13.12 -19.86
N SER A 385 -11.59 12.45 -19.60
CA SER A 385 -11.47 11.13 -18.98
C SER A 385 -10.67 11.15 -17.69
N LEU A 386 -10.86 10.12 -16.88
CA LEU A 386 -10.03 9.81 -15.73
C LEU A 386 -8.94 8.84 -16.18
N ASN A 387 -7.71 9.06 -15.71
CA ASN A 387 -6.55 8.24 -16.02
C ASN A 387 -6.00 7.62 -14.73
N TYR A 388 -5.27 6.52 -14.80
CA TYR A 388 -4.49 6.08 -13.66
C TYR A 388 -3.47 7.17 -13.31
N ALA A 389 -3.28 7.41 -12.03
CA ALA A 389 -2.20 8.25 -11.55
C ALA A 389 -1.50 7.55 -10.40
N THR A 390 -0.18 7.38 -10.55
CA THR A 390 0.68 6.82 -9.50
C THR A 390 1.73 7.84 -9.14
N VAL A 391 1.82 8.16 -7.87
CA VAL A 391 2.70 9.19 -7.32
C VAL A 391 3.67 8.56 -6.34
N MET A 392 4.94 8.90 -6.45
CA MET A 392 5.95 8.56 -5.46
C MET A 392 6.35 9.80 -4.67
N TYR A 393 6.35 9.66 -3.36
CA TYR A 393 6.92 10.61 -2.41
C TYR A 393 8.12 10.00 -1.71
N ASP A 394 9.13 10.80 -1.43
CA ASP A 394 10.23 10.37 -0.57
C ASP A 394 9.80 10.32 0.92
N SER A 395 10.68 9.88 1.78
CA SER A 395 10.41 9.77 3.22
C SER A 395 10.09 11.10 3.91
N PHE A 396 10.36 12.24 3.25
CA PHE A 396 10.09 13.60 3.73
C PHE A 396 8.79 14.19 3.16
N GLY A 397 8.14 13.48 2.22
CA GLY A 397 6.91 13.89 1.58
C GLY A 397 7.11 14.75 0.33
N ASP A 398 8.35 14.86 -0.16
CA ASP A 398 8.65 15.52 -1.43
C ASP A 398 8.22 14.59 -2.58
N GLU A 399 7.44 15.12 -3.54
CA GLU A 399 7.07 14.39 -4.76
C GLU A 399 8.31 14.15 -5.62
N ILE A 400 8.55 12.89 -5.93
CA ILE A 400 9.71 12.46 -6.73
C ILE A 400 9.32 12.32 -8.20
N TRP A 401 8.21 11.60 -8.46
CA TRP A 401 7.66 11.44 -9.80
C TRP A 401 6.15 11.16 -9.76
N VAL A 402 5.52 11.40 -10.89
CA VAL A 402 4.15 11.01 -11.20
C VAL A 402 4.16 10.21 -12.50
N ALA A 403 3.52 9.06 -12.50
CA ALA A 403 3.23 8.27 -13.70
C ALA A 403 1.72 8.25 -13.94
N THR A 404 1.30 8.62 -15.13
CA THR A 404 -0.09 8.55 -15.57
C THR A 404 -0.23 7.52 -16.69
N TYR A 405 -1.34 6.79 -16.70
CA TYR A 405 -1.68 5.89 -17.79
C TYR A 405 -3.07 6.22 -18.29
N ASP A 406 -3.15 6.44 -19.58
CA ASP A 406 -4.33 6.72 -20.37
C ASP A 406 -4.52 5.57 -21.36
N GLY A 407 -5.62 4.87 -21.26
CA GLY A 407 -5.90 3.69 -22.07
C GLY A 407 -5.96 4.01 -23.58
N PRO A 408 -5.94 2.98 -24.43
CA PRO A 408 -5.81 3.16 -25.89
C PRO A 408 -7.03 3.80 -26.56
N ALA A 409 -8.16 3.96 -25.89
CA ALA A 409 -9.39 4.46 -26.48
C ALA A 409 -9.46 5.99 -26.68
N ASN A 410 -8.50 6.73 -26.14
CA ASN A 410 -8.53 8.22 -26.13
C ASN A 410 -8.27 8.90 -27.48
N THR A 411 -8.22 8.18 -28.60
CA THR A 411 -7.87 8.76 -29.90
C THR A 411 -9.05 9.29 -30.72
N GLN A 412 -10.31 9.06 -30.33
CA GLN A 412 -11.47 9.63 -31.04
C GLN A 412 -12.72 9.70 -30.12
N GLY A 413 -13.12 10.92 -29.75
CA GLY A 413 -14.41 11.16 -29.12
C GLY A 413 -15.58 10.61 -29.94
N GLN A 414 -16.21 9.54 -29.51
CA GLN A 414 -17.53 9.14 -30.02
C GLN A 414 -18.55 9.14 -28.87
N ALA A 415 -19.56 9.96 -29.07
CA ALA A 415 -20.71 10.09 -28.20
C ALA A 415 -21.62 8.85 -28.27
N GLY A 416 -22.06 8.35 -27.13
CA GLY A 416 -23.37 7.80 -27.00
C GLY A 416 -23.50 6.31 -26.71
N GLY A 417 -23.80 5.98 -25.50
CA GLY A 417 -24.44 4.73 -25.08
C GLY A 417 -24.86 4.83 -23.63
N THR A 418 -26.15 4.97 -23.38
CA THR A 418 -26.70 5.00 -22.02
C THR A 418 -26.55 3.64 -21.37
N VAL A 419 -25.68 3.51 -20.37
CA VAL A 419 -25.57 2.32 -19.54
C VAL A 419 -26.49 2.49 -18.35
N THR A 420 -27.59 1.73 -18.33
CA THR A 420 -28.40 1.56 -17.12
C THR A 420 -27.69 0.55 -16.21
N GLY A 421 -26.81 1.04 -15.35
CA GLY A 421 -26.19 0.25 -14.29
C GLY A 421 -27.11 0.12 -13.11
N THR A 422 -27.39 -1.11 -12.68
CA THR A 422 -28.01 -1.39 -11.40
C THR A 422 -27.04 -1.06 -10.28
N SER A 423 -27.52 -0.24 -9.36
CA SER A 423 -26.76 0.28 -8.23
C SER A 423 -26.37 -0.81 -7.23
N ASP A 424 -25.11 -1.27 -7.31
CA ASP A 424 -24.40 -1.71 -6.13
C ASP A 424 -23.77 -0.49 -5.48
N ASN A 425 -23.98 -0.33 -4.17
CA ASN A 425 -23.60 0.84 -3.36
C ASN A 425 -22.09 1.02 -3.13
N ASP A 426 -21.24 0.71 -4.07
CA ASP A 426 -19.98 1.42 -4.24
C ASP A 426 -20.34 2.72 -4.96
N GLN A 427 -20.70 3.73 -4.18
CA GLN A 427 -21.08 5.04 -4.72
C GLN A 427 -19.91 5.63 -5.51
N LEU A 428 -19.81 5.26 -6.78
CA LEU A 428 -19.40 6.19 -7.81
C LEU A 428 -20.53 7.22 -7.89
N THR A 429 -20.50 8.22 -6.99
CA THR A 429 -21.44 9.33 -7.09
C THR A 429 -21.15 10.04 -8.39
N SER A 430 -22.03 9.81 -9.36
CA SER A 430 -22.11 10.56 -10.59
C SER A 430 -22.21 12.07 -10.29
N GLY A 431 -21.07 12.74 -10.26
CA GLY A 431 -21.01 14.15 -10.56
C GLY A 431 -21.15 14.28 -12.08
N ASN A 432 -22.14 14.98 -12.55
CA ASN A 432 -22.60 15.14 -13.94
C ASN A 432 -21.59 15.77 -14.91
N ASP A 433 -20.29 15.47 -14.89
CA ASP A 433 -19.32 16.26 -15.63
C ASP A 433 -18.34 15.46 -16.51
N VAL A 434 -18.41 14.10 -16.54
CA VAL A 434 -17.53 13.29 -17.42
C VAL A 434 -18.40 12.27 -18.17
N PRO A 435 -18.27 12.15 -19.50
CA PRO A 435 -18.89 11.04 -20.23
C PRO A 435 -18.29 9.72 -19.71
N GLU A 436 -19.13 8.82 -19.23
CA GLU A 436 -18.75 7.53 -18.62
C GLU A 436 -17.97 6.57 -19.54
N ASN A 437 -17.62 6.99 -20.77
CA ASN A 437 -17.18 6.12 -21.85
C ASN A 437 -15.67 6.14 -22.12
N ASP A 438 -14.84 6.71 -21.24
CA ASP A 438 -13.39 6.82 -21.52
C ASP A 438 -12.56 7.00 -20.23
N CYS A 439 -12.95 6.36 -19.15
CA CYS A 439 -12.29 6.52 -17.85
C CYS A 439 -11.46 5.30 -17.51
N ASP A 440 -10.27 5.55 -16.97
CA ASP A 440 -9.36 4.54 -16.44
C ASP A 440 -9.27 4.67 -14.92
N TYR A 441 -9.44 3.57 -14.20
CA TYR A 441 -9.51 3.55 -12.74
C TYR A 441 -8.49 2.57 -12.16
N ALA A 442 -7.42 3.04 -11.53
CA ALA A 442 -6.52 2.18 -10.77
C ALA A 442 -7.12 1.90 -9.38
N TYR A 443 -7.21 0.62 -9.02
CA TYR A 443 -7.79 0.19 -7.75
C TYR A 443 -6.78 -0.41 -6.78
N ALA A 444 -5.75 -1.08 -7.29
CA ALA A 444 -4.80 -1.80 -6.46
C ALA A 444 -3.36 -1.61 -6.94
N MET A 445 -2.45 -1.66 -5.99
CA MET A 445 -1.01 -1.56 -6.21
C MET A 445 -0.27 -2.57 -5.34
N ALA A 446 0.87 -3.06 -5.83
CA ALA A 446 1.81 -3.87 -5.09
C ALA A 446 3.26 -3.48 -5.43
N LEU A 447 4.17 -3.72 -4.49
CA LEU A 447 5.62 -3.60 -4.70
C LEU A 447 6.25 -4.98 -4.62
N ASP A 448 7.23 -5.25 -5.49
CA ASP A 448 8.10 -6.40 -5.31
C ASP A 448 9.34 -6.06 -4.46
N ARG A 449 10.18 -7.07 -4.20
CA ARG A 449 11.40 -6.89 -3.40
C ARG A 449 12.47 -6.06 -4.09
N GLN A 450 12.39 -5.90 -5.40
CA GLN A 450 13.28 -5.10 -6.23
C GLN A 450 12.87 -3.63 -6.29
N GLY A 451 11.69 -3.30 -5.73
CA GLY A 451 11.12 -1.95 -5.77
C GLY A 451 10.36 -1.65 -7.06
N ASN A 452 10.05 -2.66 -7.88
CA ASN A 452 9.14 -2.46 -9.00
C ASN A 452 7.72 -2.26 -8.49
N ILE A 453 6.99 -1.39 -9.17
CA ILE A 453 5.63 -0.99 -8.84
C ILE A 453 4.68 -1.63 -9.85
N TYR A 454 3.66 -2.30 -9.34
CA TYR A 454 2.61 -2.90 -10.14
C TYR A 454 1.29 -2.22 -9.80
N VAL A 455 0.55 -1.80 -10.82
CA VAL A 455 -0.73 -1.10 -10.68
C VAL A 455 -1.77 -1.79 -11.55
N THR A 456 -2.98 -1.99 -11.05
CA THR A 456 -4.07 -2.60 -11.82
C THR A 456 -5.42 -1.96 -11.56
N GLY A 457 -6.30 -2.09 -12.54
CA GLY A 457 -7.66 -1.57 -12.48
C GLY A 457 -8.45 -1.83 -13.76
N GLY A 458 -9.49 -1.04 -14.00
CA GLY A 458 -10.25 -1.05 -15.24
C GLY A 458 -9.80 0.08 -16.16
N SER A 459 -9.59 -0.23 -17.43
CA SER A 459 -9.21 0.74 -18.45
C SER A 459 -10.02 0.53 -19.71
N PHE A 460 -10.55 1.61 -20.27
CA PHE A 460 -11.37 1.53 -21.48
C PHE A 460 -10.50 1.18 -22.69
N GLY A 461 -10.94 0.22 -23.51
CA GLY A 461 -10.19 -0.36 -24.62
C GLY A 461 -10.60 0.15 -26.00
N ASP A 462 -9.68 0.10 -27.00
CA ASP A 462 -10.01 0.39 -28.39
C ASP A 462 -10.77 -0.77 -29.03
N GLY A 463 -12.05 -0.58 -29.28
CA GLY A 463 -12.95 -1.61 -29.83
C GLY A 463 -13.43 -2.67 -28.82
N THR A 464 -13.02 -2.53 -27.58
CA THR A 464 -13.54 -3.25 -26.41
C THR A 464 -14.23 -2.24 -25.47
N ARG A 465 -14.79 -2.72 -24.36
CA ARG A 465 -15.24 -1.84 -23.28
C ARG A 465 -14.12 -1.70 -22.25
N TYR A 466 -14.46 -1.81 -20.96
CA TYR A 466 -13.44 -1.86 -19.92
C TYR A 466 -12.73 -3.21 -19.94
N ASP A 467 -11.41 -3.18 -19.95
CA ASP A 467 -10.54 -4.33 -19.77
C ASP A 467 -9.75 -4.17 -18.47
N TYR A 468 -9.23 -5.26 -17.87
CA TYR A 468 -8.16 -5.09 -16.89
C TYR A 468 -6.98 -4.42 -17.59
N ALA A 469 -6.39 -3.44 -16.97
CA ALA A 469 -5.07 -2.96 -17.35
C ALA A 469 -4.13 -3.12 -16.15
N THR A 470 -3.05 -3.83 -16.37
CA THR A 470 -2.00 -4.01 -15.34
C THR A 470 -0.69 -3.50 -15.90
N ILE A 471 -0.04 -2.65 -15.13
CA ILE A 471 1.16 -1.91 -15.52
C ILE A 471 2.26 -2.25 -14.54
N LYS A 472 3.46 -2.49 -15.06
CA LYS A 472 4.68 -2.55 -14.27
C LYS A 472 5.51 -1.30 -14.52
N TYR A 473 5.87 -0.64 -13.45
CA TYR A 473 6.87 0.42 -13.45
C TYR A 473 8.13 -0.05 -12.74
N SER A 474 9.28 0.31 -13.28
CA SER A 474 10.56 0.25 -12.58
C SER A 474 11.09 1.64 -12.31
N GLN A 475 12.03 1.74 -11.38
CA GLN A 475 12.71 2.98 -11.05
C GLN A 475 14.20 2.76 -11.24
N GLU A 476 14.87 3.76 -11.79
CA GLU A 476 16.32 3.79 -11.84
C GLU A 476 16.83 4.97 -11.01
N ASP A 477 17.24 4.72 -9.78
CA ASP A 477 17.94 5.71 -8.96
C ASP A 477 19.45 5.77 -9.28
N THR A 478 19.93 4.78 -10.04
CA THR A 478 21.33 4.64 -10.46
C THR A 478 21.41 4.58 -11.98
N PRO A 479 21.17 5.70 -12.69
CA PRO A 479 21.13 5.73 -14.16
C PRO A 479 22.50 5.43 -14.76
N PRO A 480 22.57 4.96 -16.05
CA PRO A 480 23.85 4.81 -16.75
C PRO A 480 24.60 6.15 -16.83
N GLY A 481 25.91 6.11 -16.64
CA GLY A 481 26.73 7.32 -16.69
C GLY A 481 28.08 7.21 -16.00
N SER A 482 28.81 8.34 -15.97
CA SER A 482 30.08 8.46 -15.27
C SER A 482 29.90 9.32 -14.03
N ARG A 483 30.53 8.90 -12.92
CA ARG A 483 30.43 9.55 -11.60
C ARG A 483 28.99 9.71 -11.12
N VAL A 484 28.20 8.65 -11.30
CA VAL A 484 26.80 8.60 -10.86
C VAL A 484 26.75 8.60 -9.33
N GLN A 485 25.98 9.51 -8.75
CA GLN A 485 25.82 9.62 -7.29
C GLN A 485 24.41 9.18 -6.89
N VAL A 486 24.36 8.33 -5.87
CA VAL A 486 23.12 7.93 -5.18
C VAL A 486 23.27 8.29 -3.71
N ALA A 487 22.32 9.03 -3.17
CA ALA A 487 22.33 9.47 -1.77
C ALA A 487 21.10 8.91 -1.04
N ASP A 488 21.35 8.13 0.00
CA ASP A 488 20.29 7.70 0.92
C ASP A 488 20.18 8.73 2.06
N ARG A 489 19.03 9.42 2.11
CA ARG A 489 18.79 10.50 3.08
C ARG A 489 18.52 9.98 4.51
N ILE A 490 18.08 8.73 4.64
CA ILE A 490 17.74 8.14 5.95
C ILE A 490 19.00 7.76 6.70
N THR A 491 19.93 7.12 6.01
CA THR A 491 21.20 6.69 6.59
C THR A 491 22.32 7.73 6.49
N GLY A 492 22.11 8.80 5.71
CA GLY A 492 23.13 9.78 5.38
C GLY A 492 24.25 9.24 4.51
N THR A 493 24.05 8.08 3.86
CA THR A 493 25.05 7.42 3.01
C THR A 493 25.00 7.99 1.60
N THR A 494 26.15 8.29 1.02
CA THR A 494 26.28 8.66 -0.39
C THR A 494 27.23 7.70 -1.10
N LEU A 495 26.79 7.18 -2.23
CA LEU A 495 27.58 6.33 -3.13
C LEU A 495 27.91 7.12 -4.39
N THR A 496 29.15 7.01 -4.87
CA THR A 496 29.56 7.55 -6.17
C THR A 496 30.16 6.42 -6.99
N PHE A 497 29.46 5.98 -8.02
CA PHE A 497 29.94 4.98 -8.96
C PHE A 497 30.82 5.66 -10.01
N ASP A 498 32.01 5.14 -10.26
CA ASP A 498 32.89 5.68 -11.32
C ASP A 498 32.24 5.60 -12.69
N THR A 499 31.61 4.46 -13.00
CA THR A 499 30.89 4.24 -14.25
C THR A 499 29.76 3.25 -14.03
N VAL A 500 28.54 3.63 -14.38
CA VAL A 500 27.36 2.74 -14.48
C VAL A 500 27.13 2.46 -15.95
N VAL A 501 27.16 1.19 -16.36
CA VAL A 501 26.96 0.76 -17.75
C VAL A 501 25.55 0.25 -18.03
N GLY A 502 24.84 -0.18 -17.00
CA GLY A 502 23.42 -0.51 -17.01
C GLY A 502 22.76 0.10 -15.79
N GLY A 503 21.68 0.83 -15.97
CA GLY A 503 20.94 1.46 -14.89
C GLY A 503 20.31 0.42 -13.94
N GLY A 504 19.82 0.87 -12.81
CA GLY A 504 19.19 0.03 -11.80
C GLY A 504 18.92 0.80 -10.51
N ASN A 505 18.52 0.08 -9.48
CA ASN A 505 18.23 0.63 -8.15
C ASN A 505 19.34 0.30 -7.16
N THR A 506 19.65 1.27 -6.30
CA THR A 506 20.62 1.11 -5.21
C THR A 506 19.93 1.38 -3.88
N THR A 507 19.95 0.40 -2.99
CA THR A 507 19.36 0.50 -1.65
C THR A 507 20.41 0.48 -0.57
N VAL A 508 20.22 1.28 0.48
CA VAL A 508 21.02 1.30 1.69
C VAL A 508 20.12 1.03 2.89
N SER A 509 20.46 0.05 3.70
CA SER A 509 19.76 -0.24 4.94
C SER A 509 20.73 -0.40 6.10
N VAL A 510 20.30 -0.02 7.30
CA VAL A 510 21.06 -0.25 8.54
C VAL A 510 20.42 -1.43 9.26
N THR A 511 21.20 -2.46 9.56
CA THR A 511 20.69 -3.71 10.13
C THR A 511 21.60 -4.25 11.22
N SER A 512 21.02 -4.97 12.19
CA SER A 512 21.75 -5.79 13.16
C SER A 512 22.01 -7.23 12.68
N ASP A 513 21.37 -7.64 11.56
CA ASP A 513 21.41 -9.02 11.05
C ASP A 513 22.59 -9.28 10.09
N GLY A 514 23.58 -8.42 10.10
CA GLY A 514 24.77 -8.54 9.27
C GLY A 514 25.82 -9.51 9.82
N PRO A 515 26.97 -9.61 9.12
CA PRO A 515 28.12 -10.37 9.59
C PRO A 515 28.58 -9.90 10.98
N PRO A 516 29.12 -10.80 11.82
CA PRO A 516 29.58 -10.42 13.16
C PRO A 516 30.64 -9.32 13.10
N ALA A 517 30.61 -8.41 14.06
CA ALA A 517 31.54 -7.31 14.16
C ALA A 517 33.00 -7.80 14.15
N PRO A 518 33.94 -7.04 13.58
CA PRO A 518 35.36 -7.37 13.61
C PRO A 518 35.85 -7.55 15.05
N LYS A 519 36.61 -8.60 15.33
CA LYS A 519 37.11 -8.90 16.68
C LYS A 519 37.89 -7.73 17.29
N GLY A 520 37.53 -7.31 18.50
CA GLY A 520 38.20 -6.26 19.25
C GLY A 520 37.94 -4.85 18.76
N LEU A 521 36.89 -4.63 17.95
CA LEU A 521 36.44 -3.31 17.50
C LEU A 521 35.02 -3.05 17.96
N LYS A 522 34.68 -1.78 18.15
CA LYS A 522 33.33 -1.30 18.40
C LYS A 522 32.76 -0.74 17.10
N LEU A 523 31.53 -1.08 16.75
CA LEU A 523 30.79 -0.49 15.61
C LEU A 523 30.14 0.83 16.01
N VAL A 524 29.92 1.70 15.02
CA VAL A 524 29.26 3.00 15.16
C VAL A 524 28.24 3.15 14.02
N PRO A 525 26.95 3.15 14.28
CA PRO A 525 26.30 2.91 15.59
C PRO A 525 26.59 1.52 16.17
N SER A 526 26.38 1.34 17.48
CA SER A 526 26.69 0.10 18.16
C SER A 526 25.94 -1.09 17.57
N ASP A 527 26.66 -2.16 17.22
CA ASP A 527 26.15 -3.42 16.71
C ASP A 527 25.32 -3.33 15.39
N MET A 528 25.45 -2.22 14.65
CA MET A 528 24.77 -1.99 13.39
C MET A 528 25.75 -1.99 12.22
N VAL A 529 25.31 -2.52 11.09
CA VAL A 529 26.04 -2.50 9.82
C VAL A 529 25.16 -1.92 8.73
N TYR A 530 25.78 -1.37 7.69
CA TYR A 530 25.11 -0.88 6.49
C TYR A 530 25.12 -1.99 5.45
N GLU A 531 23.96 -2.44 5.03
CA GLU A 531 23.78 -3.32 3.89
C GLU A 531 23.50 -2.47 2.66
N ILE A 532 24.35 -2.59 1.64
CA ILE A 532 24.23 -1.83 0.39
C ILE A 532 24.10 -2.80 -0.77
N ASN A 533 22.99 -2.71 -1.49
CA ASN A 533 22.67 -3.54 -2.63
C ASN A 533 22.41 -2.67 -3.86
N THR A 534 22.70 -3.16 -5.06
CA THR A 534 22.34 -2.51 -6.31
C THR A 534 22.00 -3.52 -7.39
N THR A 535 21.00 -3.20 -8.22
CA THR A 535 20.72 -3.90 -9.48
C THR A 535 21.44 -3.26 -10.66
N ALA A 536 22.01 -2.06 -10.49
CA ALA A 536 22.79 -1.40 -11.54
C ALA A 536 24.06 -2.17 -11.89
N VAL A 537 24.40 -2.19 -13.17
CA VAL A 537 25.65 -2.77 -13.65
C VAL A 537 26.72 -1.68 -13.70
N PHE A 538 27.76 -1.82 -12.89
CA PHE A 538 28.81 -0.82 -12.79
C PHE A 538 30.21 -1.37 -13.08
N GLN A 539 31.15 -0.48 -13.34
CA GLN A 539 32.58 -0.78 -13.55
C GLN A 539 33.45 0.12 -12.67
N ASN A 540 34.66 -0.37 -12.37
CA ASN A 540 35.68 0.31 -11.58
C ASN A 540 35.33 0.40 -10.09
N MET A 541 35.48 1.59 -9.49
CA MET A 541 35.36 1.80 -8.06
C MET A 541 34.04 2.47 -7.69
N ILE A 542 33.59 2.17 -6.49
CA ILE A 542 32.50 2.88 -5.84
C ILE A 542 33.12 3.63 -4.66
N GLN A 543 32.94 4.93 -4.61
CA GLN A 543 33.23 5.71 -3.42
C GLN A 543 32.02 5.68 -2.50
N ILE A 544 32.20 5.37 -1.25
CA ILE A 544 31.17 5.28 -0.23
C ILE A 544 31.47 6.36 0.82
N ALA A 545 30.47 7.16 1.13
CA ALA A 545 30.53 8.18 2.19
C ALA A 545 29.41 7.91 3.19
N ILE A 546 29.75 7.70 4.45
CA ILE A 546 28.78 7.43 5.53
C ILE A 546 28.88 8.53 6.58
N VAL A 547 27.73 9.11 6.94
CA VAL A 547 27.60 10.02 8.09
C VAL A 547 27.58 9.19 9.38
N TYR A 548 28.41 9.54 10.37
CA TYR A 548 28.45 8.86 11.65
C TYR A 548 28.07 9.80 12.81
N ASP A 549 27.60 9.22 13.91
CA ASP A 549 27.31 9.94 15.14
C ASP A 549 28.54 9.95 16.06
N ASP A 550 29.04 11.13 16.43
CA ASP A 550 30.21 11.34 17.30
C ASP A 550 29.84 11.60 18.76
N THR A 551 28.56 11.63 19.12
CA THR A 551 28.09 12.07 20.45
C THR A 551 28.65 11.25 21.62
N GLU A 552 29.04 10.00 21.39
CA GLU A 552 29.63 9.09 22.39
C GLU A 552 31.15 8.85 22.18
N MET A 553 31.80 9.63 21.34
CA MET A 553 33.21 9.42 20.98
C MET A 553 34.12 10.52 21.49
N THR A 554 35.33 10.14 21.87
CA THR A 554 36.40 11.10 22.10
C THR A 554 37.06 11.51 20.77
N GLN A 555 37.63 12.70 20.71
CA GLN A 555 38.37 13.18 19.52
C GLN A 555 39.46 12.19 19.09
N GLN A 556 40.07 11.47 20.04
CA GLN A 556 41.10 10.46 19.74
C GLN A 556 40.48 9.24 19.04
N GLN A 557 39.31 8.80 19.48
CA GLN A 557 38.58 7.69 18.86
C GLN A 557 38.09 8.08 17.46
N GLU A 558 37.55 9.27 17.31
CA GLU A 558 37.08 9.79 16.01
C GLU A 558 38.22 9.81 14.96
N ASN A 559 39.41 10.23 15.35
CA ASN A 559 40.58 10.22 14.48
C ASN A 559 41.07 8.82 14.06
N THR A 560 40.59 7.77 14.72
CA THR A 560 40.91 6.37 14.42
C THR A 560 39.78 5.60 13.72
N LEU A 561 38.65 6.24 13.45
CA LEU A 561 37.54 5.61 12.75
C LEU A 561 37.98 4.93 11.45
N LYS A 562 37.40 3.78 11.16
CA LYS A 562 37.61 3.00 9.94
C LYS A 562 36.26 2.68 9.28
N LEU A 563 36.17 2.91 7.99
CA LEU A 563 35.12 2.34 7.14
C LEU A 563 35.60 0.97 6.63
N ARG A 564 34.83 -0.05 6.91
CA ARG A 564 35.13 -1.43 6.57
C ARG A 564 34.11 -2.00 5.64
N CYS A 565 34.57 -2.83 4.70
CA CYS A 565 33.72 -3.63 3.82
C CYS A 565 33.88 -5.10 4.18
N TYR A 566 32.79 -5.83 4.31
CA TYR A 566 32.82 -7.27 4.51
C TYR A 566 33.09 -8.00 3.19
N GLU A 567 34.05 -8.92 3.21
CA GLU A 567 34.40 -9.78 2.08
C GLU A 567 33.87 -11.21 2.33
N PRO A 568 32.74 -11.59 1.72
CA PRO A 568 32.12 -12.89 1.98
C PRO A 568 33.01 -14.08 1.63
N ALA A 569 33.91 -13.93 0.65
CA ALA A 569 34.78 -15.02 0.18
C ALA A 569 35.84 -15.42 1.23
N THR A 570 36.27 -14.48 2.09
CA THR A 570 37.28 -14.72 3.13
C THR A 570 36.75 -14.66 4.54
N ASP A 571 35.46 -14.27 4.72
CA ASP A 571 34.84 -14.01 6.02
C ASP A 571 35.58 -12.95 6.84
N GLU A 572 36.06 -11.90 6.16
CA GLU A 572 36.89 -10.85 6.77
C GLU A 572 36.35 -9.43 6.51
N TRP A 573 36.60 -8.52 7.45
CA TRP A 573 36.31 -7.11 7.32
C TRP A 573 37.55 -6.34 6.84
N LEU A 574 37.55 -5.84 5.62
CA LEU A 574 38.64 -5.09 5.02
C LEU A 574 38.52 -3.59 5.33
N ASP A 575 39.61 -2.96 5.73
CA ASP A 575 39.67 -1.49 5.87
C ASP A 575 39.73 -0.84 4.48
N ILE A 576 38.70 -0.09 4.13
CA ILE A 576 38.60 0.63 2.85
C ILE A 576 38.68 2.16 3.01
N THR A 577 39.00 2.64 4.19
CA THR A 577 39.01 4.07 4.54
C THR A 577 39.98 4.86 3.64
N THR A 578 39.47 5.91 3.00
CA THR A 578 40.26 6.84 2.19
C THR A 578 40.40 8.21 2.83
N ARG A 579 39.36 8.69 3.52
CA ARG A 579 39.31 10.02 4.14
C ARG A 579 38.35 10.02 5.33
N ARG A 580 38.63 10.91 6.30
CA ARG A 580 37.71 11.28 7.39
C ARG A 580 37.47 12.78 7.33
N ASP A 581 36.24 13.18 7.50
CA ASP A 581 35.84 14.58 7.62
C ASP A 581 35.20 14.77 8.99
N THR A 582 36.02 15.06 9.98
CA THR A 582 35.61 15.19 11.38
C THR A 582 34.87 16.52 11.67
N VAL A 583 34.76 17.41 10.69
CA VAL A 583 33.98 18.65 10.80
C VAL A 583 32.51 18.38 10.45
N ASN A 584 32.28 17.50 9.46
CA ASN A 584 30.95 17.15 8.97
C ASN A 584 30.55 15.73 9.38
N ASN A 585 31.36 15.04 10.18
CA ASN A 585 31.12 13.67 10.66
C ASN A 585 30.91 12.66 9.52
N ILE A 586 31.76 12.72 8.47
CA ILE A 586 31.67 11.85 7.30
C ILE A 586 32.97 11.01 7.16
N ILE A 587 32.79 9.70 7.00
CA ILE A 587 33.89 8.79 6.67
C ILE A 587 33.73 8.30 5.22
N TYR A 588 34.87 8.28 4.49
CA TYR A 588 34.92 7.89 3.09
C TYR A 588 35.72 6.62 2.90
N GLY A 589 35.30 5.77 1.99
CA GLY A 589 36.00 4.58 1.54
C GLY A 589 35.77 4.28 0.07
N ASN A 590 36.60 3.38 -0.49
CA ASN A 590 36.42 2.90 -1.86
C ASN A 590 36.29 1.39 -1.87
N SER A 591 35.31 0.86 -2.61
CA SER A 591 35.08 -0.57 -2.84
C SER A 591 34.92 -0.88 -4.32
N ARG A 592 35.15 -2.14 -4.69
CA ARG A 592 34.86 -2.68 -6.03
C ARG A 592 33.59 -3.51 -6.09
N HIS A 593 33.01 -3.79 -4.95
CA HIS A 593 31.74 -4.51 -4.81
C HIS A 593 30.92 -3.91 -3.68
N LEU A 594 29.65 -4.16 -3.70
CA LEU A 594 28.71 -3.82 -2.62
C LEU A 594 28.45 -5.08 -1.78
N SER A 595 28.26 -4.87 -0.47
CA SER A 595 28.04 -5.91 0.52
C SER A 595 27.60 -5.23 1.83
N PHE A 596 28.08 -5.75 2.97
CA PHE A 596 27.96 -5.08 4.26
C PHE A 596 29.13 -4.14 4.52
N PHE A 597 28.81 -2.98 5.09
CA PHE A 597 29.78 -1.96 5.48
C PHE A 597 29.60 -1.62 6.96
N ALA A 598 30.69 -1.26 7.62
CA ALA A 598 30.64 -0.88 9.01
C ALA A 598 31.61 0.27 9.30
N VAL A 599 31.16 1.25 10.07
CA VAL A 599 32.04 2.22 10.70
C VAL A 599 32.51 1.63 12.03
N SER A 600 33.80 1.55 12.25
CA SER A 600 34.37 0.90 13.43
C SER A 600 35.44 1.75 14.09
N VAL A 601 35.57 1.65 15.39
CA VAL A 601 36.58 2.32 16.22
C VAL A 601 37.30 1.32 17.12
N THR A 602 38.54 1.58 17.45
CA THR A 602 39.23 0.85 18.51
C THR A 602 38.70 1.32 19.87
N PRO A 603 38.27 0.40 20.77
CA PRO A 603 37.68 0.72 22.06
C PRO A 603 38.55 1.62 22.94
#